data_0b045769ca7384307ca1f3ec32145fb1
#
_entry.id   0b045769ca7384307ca1f3ec32145fb1
#
_cell.length_a   1.000
_cell.length_b   1.000
_cell.length_c   1.000
_cell.angle_alpha   90.00
_cell.angle_beta   90.00
_cell.angle_gamma   90.00
#
_symmetry.space_group_name_H-M   'P 1'
#
loop_
_entity.id
_entity.type
_entity.pdbx_description
1 polymer ?
#
loop_
_entity_poly.entity_id
_entity_poly.type
_entity_poly.pdbx_seq_one_letter_code
_entity_poly.pdbx_strand_id
1 'polypeptide(L)'
;KRIELINTEKLLIDILISNSDRLRNVKLGEGELNFIINSKIPDLRIELTDFSTCFNLNSLVKPFRNIYVKNDLHGELFKTFLKVNEIDSNKHREFLDLLYDSLDSDSLPESFGAEDLFYVANDNLSLSPDQLYIHKSQIKNLSFLSDNELLQIYPNICALPNTDLFFNINGLNENNYLVLLSISPDLSINDIEKII
;
A
#
# COMPACT_ATOMS: atom_id res chain seq x y z
N LYS A 1 20.81 -13.08 18.86
CA LYS A 1 19.85 -13.15 17.72
C LYS A 1 19.28 -11.78 17.33
N ARG A 2 18.56 -11.04 18.24
CA ARG A 2 17.94 -9.75 17.88
C ARG A 2 18.97 -8.69 17.43
N ILE A 3 20.08 -8.56 18.15
CA ILE A 3 21.17 -7.62 17.80
C ILE A 3 21.79 -7.98 16.44
N GLU A 4 21.97 -9.26 16.17
CA GLU A 4 22.49 -9.75 14.89
C GLU A 4 21.53 -9.45 13.73
N LEU A 5 20.23 -9.61 13.92
CA LEU A 5 19.22 -9.22 12.92
C LEU A 5 19.29 -7.72 12.61
N ILE A 6 19.32 -6.87 13.63
CA ILE A 6 19.42 -5.41 13.47
C ILE A 6 20.73 -5.03 12.73
N ASN A 7 21.84 -5.68 13.06
CA ASN A 7 23.12 -5.41 12.39
C ASN A 7 23.09 -5.88 10.93
N THR A 8 22.45 -7.01 10.64
CA THR A 8 22.29 -7.51 9.27
C THR A 8 21.35 -6.62 8.46
N GLU A 9 20.27 -6.13 9.04
CA GLU A 9 19.37 -5.16 8.42
C GLU A 9 20.11 -3.86 8.05
N LYS A 10 20.88 -3.29 8.98
CA LYS A 10 21.68 -2.10 8.70
C LYS A 10 22.68 -2.32 7.57
N LEU A 11 23.40 -3.44 7.59
CA LEU A 11 24.34 -3.80 6.54
C LEU A 11 23.64 -3.91 5.18
N LEU A 12 22.45 -4.52 5.14
CA LEU A 12 21.65 -4.62 3.93
C LEU A 12 21.25 -3.24 3.41
N ILE A 13 20.76 -2.36 4.28
CA ILE A 13 20.41 -0.98 3.93
C ILE A 13 21.61 -0.25 3.33
N ASP A 14 22.80 -0.35 3.94
CA ASP A 14 24.02 0.28 3.43
C ASP A 14 24.40 -0.28 2.04
N ILE A 15 24.25 -1.58 1.81
CA ILE A 15 24.48 -2.22 0.52
C ILE A 15 23.48 -1.70 -0.53
N LEU A 16 22.19 -1.61 -0.20
CA LEU A 16 21.16 -1.12 -1.10
C LEU A 16 21.40 0.35 -1.48
N ILE A 17 21.71 1.21 -0.50
CA ILE A 17 22.03 2.63 -0.74
C ILE A 17 23.25 2.75 -1.64
N SER A 18 24.32 2.01 -1.35
CA SER A 18 25.59 2.05 -2.12
C SER A 18 25.44 1.56 -3.56
N ASN A 19 24.40 0.78 -3.84
CA ASN A 19 24.10 0.25 -5.17
C ASN A 19 22.81 0.83 -5.77
N SER A 20 22.31 1.95 -5.26
CA SER A 20 21.03 2.53 -5.64
C SER A 20 20.89 2.78 -7.16
N ASP A 21 21.95 3.28 -7.82
CA ASP A 21 21.94 3.52 -9.26
C ASP A 21 21.84 2.22 -10.08
N ARG A 22 22.42 1.15 -9.57
CA ARG A 22 22.32 -0.18 -10.18
C ARG A 22 20.92 -0.79 -9.98
N LEU A 23 20.35 -0.58 -8.79
CA LEU A 23 19.00 -1.07 -8.45
C LEU A 23 17.88 -0.40 -9.26
N ARG A 24 18.05 0.87 -9.63
CA ARG A 24 17.08 1.59 -10.49
C ARG A 24 16.87 0.94 -11.86
N ASN A 25 17.83 0.19 -12.35
CA ASN A 25 17.81 -0.42 -13.67
C ASN A 25 17.52 -1.93 -13.64
N VAL A 26 17.28 -2.50 -12.47
CA VAL A 26 17.00 -3.94 -12.30
C VAL A 26 15.52 -4.11 -11.98
N LYS A 27 14.82 -4.89 -12.81
CA LYS A 27 13.48 -5.37 -12.47
C LYS A 27 13.61 -6.34 -11.29
N LEU A 28 13.00 -6.01 -10.15
CA LEU A 28 12.91 -6.94 -9.02
C LEU A 28 12.05 -8.14 -9.44
N GLY A 29 12.65 -9.33 -9.45
CA GLY A 29 12.00 -10.57 -9.88
C GLY A 29 12.58 -11.21 -11.14
N GLU A 30 13.27 -10.46 -12.00
CA GLU A 30 13.91 -11.00 -13.21
C GLU A 30 15.44 -11.14 -13.12
N GLY A 31 16.05 -10.59 -12.07
CA GLY A 31 17.51 -10.67 -11.86
C GLY A 31 17.84 -11.11 -10.45
N GLU A 32 18.78 -12.06 -10.31
CA GLU A 32 19.36 -12.38 -9.03
C GLU A 32 20.14 -11.16 -8.51
N LEU A 33 19.59 -10.46 -7.52
CA LEU A 33 20.37 -9.53 -6.70
C LEU A 33 21.25 -10.34 -5.76
N ASN A 34 22.38 -10.81 -6.29
CA ASN A 34 23.35 -11.56 -5.50
C ASN A 34 24.14 -10.60 -4.60
N PHE A 35 23.66 -10.41 -3.38
CA PHE A 35 24.40 -9.78 -2.31
C PHE A 35 25.00 -10.86 -1.41
N ILE A 36 26.32 -10.89 -1.29
CA ILE A 36 26.97 -11.73 -0.29
C ILE A 36 26.86 -11.01 1.06
N ILE A 37 25.90 -11.44 1.87
CA ILE A 37 25.77 -10.97 3.25
C ILE A 37 26.38 -12.03 4.16
N ASN A 38 27.51 -11.70 4.78
CA ASN A 38 28.11 -12.52 5.83
C ASN A 38 27.27 -12.41 7.11
N SER A 39 26.19 -13.18 7.18
CA SER A 39 25.37 -13.30 8.38
C SER A 39 25.83 -14.47 9.24
N LYS A 40 25.93 -14.25 10.56
CA LYS A 40 26.13 -15.32 11.55
C LYS A 40 24.81 -16.04 11.92
N ILE A 41 23.70 -15.65 11.29
CA ILE A 41 22.38 -16.23 11.53
C ILE A 41 22.17 -17.36 10.53
N PRO A 42 22.10 -18.63 10.97
CA PRO A 42 21.79 -19.73 10.07
C PRO A 42 20.35 -19.55 9.52
N ASP A 43 20.18 -19.89 8.26
CA ASP A 43 18.89 -19.89 7.56
C ASP A 43 18.21 -18.51 7.49
N LEU A 44 18.99 -17.42 7.46
CA LEU A 44 18.46 -16.07 7.27
C LEU A 44 17.91 -15.92 5.85
N ARG A 45 16.59 -15.75 5.75
CA ARG A 45 15.92 -15.36 4.51
C ARG A 45 15.72 -13.85 4.47
N ILE A 46 16.10 -13.24 3.37
CA ILE A 46 15.87 -11.81 3.09
C ILE A 46 14.96 -11.74 1.87
N GLU A 47 13.90 -10.99 1.99
CA GLU A 47 12.94 -10.72 0.92
C GLU A 47 12.89 -9.21 0.68
N LEU A 48 13.07 -8.81 -0.57
CA LEU A 48 12.96 -7.42 -1.01
C LEU A 48 11.69 -7.27 -1.83
N THR A 49 10.89 -6.29 -1.48
CA THR A 49 9.65 -5.96 -2.19
C THR A 49 9.76 -4.55 -2.76
N ASP A 50 9.45 -4.39 -4.03
CA ASP A 50 9.36 -3.07 -4.67
C ASP A 50 8.00 -2.43 -4.32
N PHE A 51 8.01 -1.44 -3.44
CA PHE A 51 6.82 -0.67 -3.09
C PHE A 51 6.48 0.45 -4.09
N SER A 52 7.22 0.57 -5.18
CA SER A 52 6.84 1.46 -6.27
C SER A 52 5.83 0.83 -7.26
N THR A 53 5.35 -0.37 -6.98
CA THR A 53 4.39 -1.12 -7.80
C THR A 53 3.08 -1.42 -7.07
N CYS A 54 2.79 -0.74 -5.98
CA CYS A 54 1.57 -0.92 -5.18
C CYS A 54 0.81 0.40 -5.01
N PHE A 55 -0.51 0.31 -4.81
CA PHE A 55 -1.32 1.47 -4.45
C PHE A 55 -1.05 1.84 -2.99
N ASN A 56 -0.48 3.03 -2.77
CA ASN A 56 -0.21 3.53 -1.42
C ASN A 56 -1.51 3.99 -0.76
N LEU A 57 -1.99 3.26 0.26
CA LEU A 57 -3.21 3.62 1.00
C LEU A 57 -3.12 5.00 1.64
N ASN A 58 -1.94 5.38 2.12
CA ASN A 58 -1.73 6.69 2.73
C ASN A 58 -1.85 7.86 1.74
N SER A 59 -1.86 7.59 0.44
CA SER A 59 -2.10 8.61 -0.58
C SER A 59 -3.57 9.06 -0.67
N LEU A 60 -4.49 8.35 -0.02
CA LEU A 60 -5.90 8.73 0.08
C LEU A 60 -6.08 10.04 0.86
N VAL A 61 -5.11 10.40 1.68
CA VAL A 61 -5.07 11.71 2.34
C VAL A 61 -3.87 12.52 1.85
N LYS A 62 -3.92 13.82 2.05
CA LYS A 62 -2.85 14.76 1.72
C LYS A 62 -2.58 15.69 2.89
N PRO A 63 -1.33 16.16 3.07
CA PRO A 63 -1.02 17.11 4.11
C PRO A 63 -1.64 18.47 3.77
N PHE A 64 -2.30 19.06 4.77
CA PHE A 64 -2.80 20.43 4.71
C PHE A 64 -2.46 21.11 6.03
N ARG A 65 -1.53 22.09 6.02
CA ARG A 65 -0.92 22.65 7.23
C ARG A 65 -0.28 21.55 8.08
N ASN A 66 -0.83 21.28 9.27
CA ASN A 66 -0.30 20.28 10.21
C ASN A 66 -1.24 19.08 10.39
N ILE A 67 -2.21 18.90 9.50
CA ILE A 67 -3.19 17.82 9.53
C ILE A 67 -3.22 17.10 8.20
N TYR A 68 -3.79 15.90 8.19
CA TYR A 68 -4.14 15.17 6.98
C TYR A 68 -5.60 15.40 6.66
N VAL A 69 -5.90 15.66 5.38
CA VAL A 69 -7.25 15.82 4.86
C VAL A 69 -7.43 14.90 3.65
N LYS A 70 -8.65 14.50 3.37
CA LYS A 70 -8.93 13.63 2.23
C LYS A 70 -8.40 14.15 0.90
N ASN A 71 -8.00 13.23 0.04
CA ASN A 71 -7.55 13.49 -1.32
C ASN A 71 -8.53 12.87 -2.31
N ASP A 72 -9.54 13.65 -2.70
CA ASP A 72 -10.63 13.18 -3.58
C ASP A 72 -10.11 12.61 -4.92
N LEU A 73 -9.04 13.20 -5.48
CA LEU A 73 -8.43 12.71 -6.72
C LEU A 73 -7.93 11.27 -6.57
N HIS A 74 -7.16 11.00 -5.52
CA HIS A 74 -6.66 9.65 -5.26
C HIS A 74 -7.76 8.70 -4.80
N GLY A 75 -8.83 9.22 -4.18
CA GLY A 75 -10.03 8.45 -3.87
C GLY A 75 -10.72 7.92 -5.12
N GLU A 76 -10.87 8.73 -6.17
CA GLU A 76 -11.45 8.26 -7.44
C GLU A 76 -10.54 7.21 -8.13
N LEU A 77 -9.22 7.39 -8.07
CA LEU A 77 -8.28 6.37 -8.54
C LEU A 77 -8.39 5.06 -7.75
N PHE A 78 -8.60 5.17 -6.42
CA PHE A 78 -8.80 4.00 -5.58
C PHE A 78 -10.12 3.26 -5.88
N LYS A 79 -11.20 3.96 -6.16
CA LYS A 79 -12.44 3.33 -6.63
C LYS A 79 -12.21 2.56 -7.95
N THR A 80 -11.41 3.13 -8.86
CA THR A 80 -11.03 2.44 -10.09
C THR A 80 -10.18 1.22 -9.77
N PHE A 81 -9.23 1.33 -8.81
CA PHE A 81 -8.44 0.21 -8.32
C PHE A 81 -9.31 -0.91 -7.73
N LEU A 82 -10.32 -0.59 -6.93
CA LEU A 82 -11.26 -1.57 -6.40
C LEU A 82 -12.04 -2.27 -7.52
N LYS A 83 -12.49 -1.50 -8.52
CA LYS A 83 -13.23 -2.03 -9.68
C LYS A 83 -12.38 -3.01 -10.49
N VAL A 84 -11.12 -2.69 -10.79
CA VAL A 84 -10.25 -3.59 -11.57
C VAL A 84 -9.82 -4.82 -10.78
N ASN A 85 -9.89 -4.77 -9.45
CA ASN A 85 -9.70 -5.92 -8.56
C ASN A 85 -11.02 -6.65 -8.25
N GLU A 86 -12.08 -6.42 -9.02
CA GLU A 86 -13.37 -7.12 -8.95
C GLU A 86 -14.11 -6.98 -7.60
N ILE A 87 -13.85 -5.92 -6.85
CA ILE A 87 -14.62 -5.60 -5.64
C ILE A 87 -15.99 -5.05 -6.04
N ASP A 88 -17.05 -5.47 -5.34
CA ASP A 88 -18.42 -5.01 -5.59
C ASP A 88 -18.53 -3.48 -5.55
N SER A 89 -19.03 -2.90 -6.64
CA SER A 89 -19.15 -1.44 -6.80
C SER A 89 -20.02 -0.77 -5.73
N ASN A 90 -20.97 -1.50 -5.15
CA ASN A 90 -21.81 -1.00 -4.06
C ASN A 90 -20.99 -0.73 -2.78
N LYS A 91 -19.85 -1.38 -2.61
CA LYS A 91 -18.97 -1.24 -1.46
C LYS A 91 -17.94 -0.13 -1.61
N HIS A 92 -17.66 0.33 -2.85
CA HIS A 92 -16.52 1.22 -3.11
C HIS A 92 -16.58 2.51 -2.30
N ARG A 93 -17.75 3.14 -2.24
CA ARG A 93 -17.93 4.40 -1.53
C ARG A 93 -17.79 4.22 -0.02
N GLU A 94 -18.51 3.26 0.53
CA GLU A 94 -18.46 2.98 1.97
C GLU A 94 -17.06 2.60 2.44
N PHE A 95 -16.37 1.76 1.68
CA PHE A 95 -15.00 1.37 2.01
C PHE A 95 -14.02 2.56 1.94
N LEU A 96 -14.19 3.44 0.94
CA LEU A 96 -13.37 4.64 0.82
C LEU A 96 -13.64 5.63 1.97
N ASP A 97 -14.91 5.83 2.36
CA ASP A 97 -15.30 6.71 3.45
C ASP A 97 -14.67 6.20 4.79
N LEU A 98 -14.70 4.89 5.04
CA LEU A 98 -14.04 4.27 6.20
C LEU A 98 -12.52 4.46 6.19
N LEU A 99 -11.89 4.39 5.01
CA LEU A 99 -10.45 4.64 4.87
C LEU A 99 -10.10 6.10 5.12
N TYR A 100 -10.91 7.04 4.66
CA TYR A 100 -10.71 8.45 4.91
C TYR A 100 -10.75 8.75 6.41
N ASP A 101 -11.82 8.35 7.12
CA ASP A 101 -11.96 8.58 8.54
C ASP A 101 -10.84 7.90 9.36
N SER A 102 -10.29 6.80 8.89
CA SER A 102 -9.17 6.16 9.57
C SER A 102 -7.82 6.83 9.34
N LEU A 103 -7.67 7.65 8.30
CA LEU A 103 -6.40 8.23 7.86
C LEU A 103 -6.32 9.74 8.08
N ASP A 104 -7.44 10.45 8.00
CA ASP A 104 -7.43 11.91 8.17
C ASP A 104 -7.33 12.30 9.66
N SER A 105 -7.25 13.59 9.94
CA SER A 105 -6.92 14.07 11.28
C SER A 105 -8.08 14.78 11.94
N ASP A 106 -9.26 14.73 11.36
CA ASP A 106 -10.43 15.34 12.00
C ASP A 106 -11.31 14.26 12.67
N SER A 107 -12.40 14.60 13.26
CA SER A 107 -13.32 13.68 13.93
C SER A 107 -14.73 13.80 13.36
N LEU A 108 -14.84 14.23 12.09
CA LEU A 108 -16.09 14.39 11.39
C LEU A 108 -16.29 13.23 10.42
N PRO A 109 -17.21 12.30 10.71
CA PRO A 109 -17.35 11.11 9.88
C PRO A 109 -17.81 11.47 8.46
N GLU A 110 -17.22 10.81 7.47
CA GLU A 110 -17.77 10.79 6.11
C GLU A 110 -19.14 10.12 6.09
N SER A 111 -19.87 10.20 4.97
CA SER A 111 -21.29 9.75 4.89
C SER A 111 -21.49 8.29 5.31
N PHE A 112 -20.54 7.42 5.01
CA PHE A 112 -20.53 5.99 5.36
C PHE A 112 -19.29 5.62 6.17
N GLY A 113 -18.61 6.60 6.73
CA GLY A 113 -17.41 6.41 7.52
C GLY A 113 -17.70 6.07 8.98
N ALA A 114 -16.65 5.96 9.77
CA ALA A 114 -16.73 5.59 11.17
C ALA A 114 -15.60 6.27 11.97
N GLU A 115 -16.00 7.13 12.87
CA GLU A 115 -15.14 7.81 13.83
C GLU A 115 -15.27 7.19 15.23
N ASP A 116 -14.49 7.66 16.18
CA ASP A 116 -14.44 7.17 17.56
C ASP A 116 -15.81 6.92 18.18
N LEU A 117 -16.77 7.82 17.98
CA LEU A 117 -18.13 7.69 18.51
C LEU A 117 -18.86 6.48 17.96
N PHE A 118 -18.64 6.13 16.69
CA PHE A 118 -19.21 4.94 16.08
C PHE A 118 -18.64 3.67 16.72
N TYR A 119 -17.31 3.60 16.90
CA TYR A 119 -16.65 2.45 17.49
C TYR A 119 -17.06 2.25 18.96
N VAL A 120 -17.11 3.32 19.74
CA VAL A 120 -17.56 3.27 21.14
C VAL A 120 -19.04 2.84 21.25
N ALA A 121 -19.91 3.36 20.37
CA ALA A 121 -21.34 3.00 20.37
C ALA A 121 -21.60 1.53 20.01
N ASN A 122 -20.66 0.89 19.30
CA ASN A 122 -20.75 -0.52 18.90
C ASN A 122 -19.90 -1.45 19.79
N ASP A 123 -19.55 -1.01 21.00
CA ASP A 123 -18.69 -1.77 21.94
C ASP A 123 -17.36 -2.26 21.32
N ASN A 124 -16.88 -1.54 20.32
CA ASN A 124 -15.59 -1.85 19.71
C ASN A 124 -14.47 -1.26 20.58
N LEU A 125 -13.47 -2.08 20.90
CA LEU A 125 -12.31 -1.66 21.69
C LEU A 125 -11.28 -0.86 20.86
N SER A 126 -11.43 -0.81 19.54
CA SER A 126 -10.59 -0.02 18.65
C SER A 126 -11.22 1.34 18.41
N LEU A 127 -10.41 2.39 18.43
CA LEU A 127 -10.76 3.74 18.00
C LEU A 127 -10.21 3.99 16.60
N SER A 128 -10.70 5.06 15.94
CA SER A 128 -10.07 5.52 14.71
C SER A 128 -8.61 5.88 14.96
N PRO A 129 -7.66 5.46 14.10
CA PRO A 129 -6.26 5.78 14.31
C PRO A 129 -5.91 7.24 13.98
N ASP A 130 -6.68 7.95 13.14
CA ASP A 130 -6.53 9.34 12.69
C ASP A 130 -5.09 9.67 12.26
N GLN A 131 -4.45 8.71 11.61
CA GLN A 131 -3.04 8.79 11.24
C GLN A 131 -2.71 7.88 10.05
N LEU A 132 -1.59 8.17 9.40
CA LEU A 132 -1.09 7.31 8.33
C LEU A 132 -0.86 5.89 8.81
N TYR A 133 -1.25 4.93 7.99
CA TYR A 133 -0.95 3.52 8.24
C TYR A 133 0.56 3.28 8.23
N ILE A 134 1.03 2.54 9.22
CA ILE A 134 2.42 2.08 9.30
C ILE A 134 2.61 0.81 8.46
N HIS A 135 1.56 0.01 8.34
CA HIS A 135 1.58 -1.24 7.60
C HIS A 135 0.22 -1.52 6.98
N LYS A 136 0.21 -2.05 5.76
CA LYS A 136 -1.03 -2.34 5.02
C LYS A 136 -2.01 -3.28 5.73
N SER A 137 -1.54 -4.08 6.70
CA SER A 137 -2.43 -4.96 7.47
C SER A 137 -3.45 -4.21 8.33
N GLN A 138 -3.23 -2.92 8.61
CA GLN A 138 -4.17 -2.11 9.38
C GLN A 138 -5.54 -1.96 8.70
N ILE A 139 -5.59 -2.09 7.36
CA ILE A 139 -6.84 -2.14 6.60
C ILE A 139 -7.82 -3.22 7.10
N LYS A 140 -7.29 -4.30 7.69
CA LYS A 140 -8.10 -5.38 8.26
C LYS A 140 -8.92 -4.94 9.47
N ASN A 141 -8.47 -3.91 10.18
CA ASN A 141 -9.15 -3.41 11.37
C ASN A 141 -10.50 -2.75 11.03
N LEU A 142 -10.68 -2.31 9.77
CA LEU A 142 -11.96 -1.78 9.30
C LEU A 142 -13.06 -2.86 9.24
N SER A 143 -12.69 -4.14 9.17
CA SER A 143 -13.59 -5.31 9.18
C SER A 143 -14.74 -5.22 8.14
N PHE A 144 -14.51 -4.51 7.04
CA PHE A 144 -15.52 -4.22 6.03
C PHE A 144 -15.50 -5.19 4.84
N LEU A 145 -14.29 -5.47 4.32
CA LEU A 145 -14.12 -6.45 3.25
C LEU A 145 -14.05 -7.86 3.81
N SER A 146 -14.64 -8.80 3.10
CA SER A 146 -14.46 -10.23 3.38
C SER A 146 -13.00 -10.65 3.15
N ASP A 147 -12.59 -11.78 3.73
CA ASP A 147 -11.25 -12.32 3.55
C ASP A 147 -10.90 -12.54 2.08
N ASN A 148 -11.85 -12.98 1.25
CA ASN A 148 -11.65 -13.18 -0.18
C ASN A 148 -11.41 -11.86 -0.92
N GLU A 149 -12.23 -10.84 -0.67
CA GLU A 149 -12.05 -9.51 -1.26
C GLU A 149 -10.72 -8.88 -0.82
N LEU A 150 -10.37 -9.09 0.44
CA LEU A 150 -9.10 -8.59 0.95
C LEU A 150 -7.91 -9.27 0.25
N LEU A 151 -7.98 -10.59 0.02
CA LEU A 151 -6.95 -11.33 -0.71
C LEU A 151 -6.77 -10.84 -2.15
N GLN A 152 -7.83 -10.36 -2.80
CA GLN A 152 -7.75 -9.79 -4.16
C GLN A 152 -6.93 -8.50 -4.19
N ILE A 153 -7.13 -7.58 -3.24
CA ILE A 153 -6.45 -6.28 -3.24
C ILE A 153 -5.11 -6.28 -2.49
N TYR A 154 -4.93 -7.17 -1.52
CA TYR A 154 -3.81 -7.16 -0.59
C TYR A 154 -2.41 -7.23 -1.24
N PRO A 155 -2.18 -7.99 -2.33
CA PRO A 155 -0.90 -8.00 -3.03
C PRO A 155 -0.54 -6.64 -3.63
N ASN A 156 -1.54 -5.88 -4.07
CA ASN A 156 -1.40 -4.66 -4.85
C ASN A 156 -1.50 -3.37 -4.03
N ILE A 157 -1.62 -3.44 -2.70
CA ILE A 157 -1.64 -2.28 -1.80
C ILE A 157 -0.41 -2.23 -0.91
N CYS A 158 -0.03 -1.04 -0.49
CA CYS A 158 1.01 -0.77 0.51
C CYS A 158 0.62 0.38 1.43
N ALA A 159 1.44 0.60 2.47
CA ALA A 159 1.38 1.76 3.34
C ALA A 159 2.80 2.35 3.42
N LEU A 160 3.07 3.37 2.62
CA LEU A 160 4.34 4.08 2.62
C LEU A 160 4.32 5.19 3.69
N PRO A 161 5.48 5.60 4.22
CA PRO A 161 5.55 6.66 5.24
C PRO A 161 5.35 8.08 4.67
N ASN A 162 4.62 8.20 3.57
CA ASN A 162 4.27 9.43 2.88
C ASN A 162 2.90 9.30 2.22
N THR A 163 2.39 10.42 1.69
CA THR A 163 1.09 10.49 0.99
C THR A 163 1.23 10.54 -0.53
N ASP A 164 2.38 10.18 -1.06
CA ASP A 164 2.61 10.18 -2.50
C ASP A 164 1.99 8.94 -3.16
N LEU A 165 1.49 9.13 -4.37
CA LEU A 165 1.05 8.03 -5.24
C LEU A 165 1.89 8.10 -6.51
N PHE A 166 2.80 7.15 -6.67
CA PHE A 166 3.60 7.01 -7.87
C PHE A 166 3.83 5.53 -8.16
N PHE A 167 4.02 5.22 -9.44
CA PHE A 167 4.26 3.85 -9.88
C PHE A 167 5.48 3.80 -10.78
N ASN A 168 6.32 2.81 -10.54
CA ASN A 168 7.42 2.49 -11.43
C ASN A 168 6.93 1.51 -12.50
N ILE A 169 6.71 2.02 -13.71
CA ILE A 169 6.23 1.21 -14.84
C ILE A 169 7.19 0.05 -15.14
N ASN A 170 8.51 0.25 -14.97
CA ASN A 170 9.51 -0.79 -15.19
C ASN A 170 9.49 -1.92 -14.16
N GLY A 171 8.81 -1.73 -13.03
CA GLY A 171 8.64 -2.75 -11.98
C GLY A 171 7.32 -3.54 -12.11
N LEU A 172 6.50 -3.21 -13.11
CA LEU A 172 5.22 -3.90 -13.33
C LEU A 172 5.44 -5.26 -14.01
N ASN A 173 4.60 -6.20 -13.64
CA ASN A 173 4.58 -7.56 -14.18
C ASN A 173 3.15 -8.12 -14.11
N GLU A 174 2.95 -9.36 -14.53
CA GLU A 174 1.65 -10.04 -14.56
C GLU A 174 0.90 -10.06 -13.21
N ASN A 175 1.60 -9.90 -12.09
CA ASN A 175 0.99 -9.97 -10.76
C ASN A 175 0.53 -8.61 -10.23
N ASN A 176 1.05 -7.49 -10.75
CA ASN A 176 0.80 -6.15 -10.20
C ASN A 176 0.29 -5.11 -11.22
N TYR A 177 0.10 -5.49 -12.48
CA TYR A 177 -0.34 -4.58 -13.56
C TYR A 177 -1.71 -3.93 -13.28
N LEU A 178 -2.57 -4.54 -12.45
CA LEU A 178 -3.87 -3.98 -12.07
C LEU A 178 -3.75 -2.59 -11.41
N VAL A 179 -2.60 -2.32 -10.80
CA VAL A 179 -2.31 -1.00 -10.24
C VAL A 179 -2.20 0.06 -11.33
N LEU A 180 -1.62 -0.28 -12.49
CA LEU A 180 -1.54 0.64 -13.63
C LEU A 180 -2.93 0.96 -14.21
N LEU A 181 -3.81 -0.04 -14.30
CA LEU A 181 -5.20 0.16 -14.75
C LEU A 181 -5.97 1.12 -13.85
N SER A 182 -5.63 1.20 -12.57
CA SER A 182 -6.29 2.13 -11.64
C SER A 182 -6.03 3.61 -11.98
N ILE A 183 -4.85 3.91 -12.56
CA ILE A 183 -4.46 5.28 -12.92
C ILE A 183 -4.64 5.59 -14.41
N SER A 184 -4.77 4.58 -15.24
CA SER A 184 -4.93 4.69 -16.69
C SER A 184 -6.04 3.73 -17.17
N PRO A 185 -7.30 4.02 -16.85
CA PRO A 185 -8.42 3.11 -17.14
C PRO A 185 -8.69 2.92 -18.64
N ASP A 186 -8.13 3.79 -19.48
CA ASP A 186 -8.25 3.71 -20.94
C ASP A 186 -7.26 2.70 -21.56
N LEU A 187 -6.27 2.22 -20.80
CA LEU A 187 -5.37 1.18 -21.27
C LEU A 187 -6.10 -0.17 -21.33
N SER A 188 -5.98 -0.84 -22.47
CA SER A 188 -6.42 -2.22 -22.57
C SER A 188 -5.38 -3.18 -21.96
N ILE A 189 -5.81 -4.37 -21.59
CA ILE A 189 -4.90 -5.44 -21.15
C ILE A 189 -3.83 -5.72 -22.21
N ASN A 190 -4.22 -5.72 -23.50
CA ASN A 190 -3.29 -5.91 -24.63
C ASN A 190 -2.24 -4.79 -24.75
N ASP A 191 -2.54 -3.57 -24.31
CA ASP A 191 -1.57 -2.47 -24.30
C ASP A 191 -0.58 -2.65 -23.14
N ILE A 192 -1.03 -3.17 -22.03
CA ILE A 192 -0.20 -3.47 -20.87
C ILE A 192 0.76 -4.61 -21.16
N GLU A 193 0.31 -5.69 -21.81
CA GLU A 193 1.15 -6.82 -22.23
C GLU A 193 2.31 -6.41 -23.17
N LYS A 194 2.20 -5.25 -23.83
CA LYS A 194 3.29 -4.70 -24.65
C LYS A 194 4.26 -3.83 -23.85
N ILE A 195 3.85 -3.38 -22.66
CA ILE A 195 4.64 -2.51 -21.78
C ILE A 195 5.44 -3.35 -20.78
N ILE A 196 4.90 -4.50 -20.35
CA ILE A 196 5.54 -5.48 -19.49
C ILE A 196 6.49 -6.37 -20.29
#